data_1271faafa754f0837f8e16ecfb070270
#
_entry.id   1271faafa754f0837f8e16ecfb070270
#
_cell.length_a   1.000
_cell.length_b   1.000
_cell.length_c   1.000
_cell.angle_alpha   90.00
_cell.angle_beta   90.00
_cell.angle_gamma   90.00
#
_symmetry.space_group_name_H-M   'P 1'
#
loop_
_entity.id
_entity.type
_entity.pdbx_description
1 polymer ?
#
loop_
_entity_poly.entity_id
_entity_poly.type
_entity_poly.pdbx_seq_one_letter_code
_entity_poly.pdbx_strand_id
1 'polypeptide(L)' 'VSKIQWTDLPPALRDHLFERLRERQITAEDLYQLKLWRETEPDSPEGDWYKDFGSFKICGKGKYPKTFLLTGQPAKGQKL' A
#
# COMPACT_ATOMS: atom_id res chain seq x y z
N VAL A 1 12.17 0.17 -15.08
CA VAL A 1 10.99 -0.04 -14.24
C VAL A 1 11.17 -1.32 -13.44
N SER A 2 11.08 -1.26 -12.13
CA SER A 2 11.28 -2.40 -11.25
C SER A 2 9.94 -2.86 -10.67
N LYS A 3 9.84 -4.17 -10.40
CA LYS A 3 8.67 -4.70 -9.71
C LYS A 3 8.74 -4.38 -8.23
N ILE A 4 7.60 -4.12 -7.62
CA ILE A 4 7.51 -3.82 -6.19
C ILE A 4 7.92 -5.06 -5.38
N GLN A 5 8.82 -4.85 -4.42
CA GLN A 5 9.35 -5.92 -3.57
C GLN A 5 8.52 -6.06 -2.30
N TRP A 6 7.63 -7.04 -2.29
CA TRP A 6 6.74 -7.26 -1.15
C TRP A 6 7.38 -8.09 -0.03
N THR A 7 8.43 -8.86 -0.36
CA THR A 7 9.12 -9.69 0.61
C THR A 7 9.83 -8.87 1.70
N ASP A 8 10.20 -7.62 1.35
CA ASP A 8 10.87 -6.71 2.27
C ASP A 8 9.91 -5.73 2.93
N LEU A 9 8.61 -6.03 2.92
CA LEU A 9 7.61 -5.19 3.56
C LEU A 9 7.92 -5.06 5.06
N PRO A 10 8.07 -3.83 5.58
CA PRO A 10 8.39 -3.65 7.00
C PRO A 10 7.34 -4.32 7.89
N PRO A 11 7.75 -5.11 8.90
CA PRO A 11 6.78 -5.73 9.80
C PRO A 11 5.87 -4.72 10.49
N ALA A 12 6.39 -3.53 10.81
CA ALA A 12 5.59 -2.47 11.41
C ALA A 12 4.43 -2.04 10.51
N LEU A 13 4.67 -1.95 9.21
CA LEU A 13 3.61 -1.58 8.26
C LEU A 13 2.50 -2.62 8.26
N ARG A 14 2.85 -3.88 8.25
CA ARG A 14 1.88 -4.97 8.26
C ARG A 14 1.08 -4.98 9.55
N ASP A 15 1.74 -4.79 10.68
CA ASP A 15 1.10 -4.75 11.99
C ASP A 15 0.13 -3.57 12.09
N HIS A 16 0.51 -2.42 11.56
CA HIS A 16 -0.35 -1.24 11.53
C HIS A 16 -1.61 -1.47 10.68
N LEU A 17 -1.46 -2.15 9.54
CA LEU A 17 -2.61 -2.47 8.70
C LEU A 17 -3.60 -3.37 9.45
N PHE A 18 -3.12 -4.40 10.13
CA PHE A 18 -3.98 -5.29 10.91
C PHE A 18 -4.65 -4.56 12.07
N GLU A 19 -3.93 -3.66 12.72
CA GLU A 19 -4.49 -2.84 13.79
C GLU A 19 -5.63 -1.95 13.27
N ARG A 20 -5.44 -1.29 12.13
CA ARG A 20 -6.48 -0.46 11.53
C ARG A 20 -7.67 -1.27 11.06
N LEU A 21 -7.45 -2.47 10.58
CA LEU A 21 -8.54 -3.39 10.24
C LEU A 21 -9.36 -3.75 11.48
N ARG A 22 -8.69 -4.03 12.60
CA ARG A 22 -9.35 -4.34 13.86
C ARG A 22 -10.17 -3.16 14.36
N GLU A 23 -9.67 -1.94 14.18
CA GLU A 23 -10.35 -0.71 14.55
C GLU A 23 -11.42 -0.28 13.54
N ARG A 24 -11.60 -1.03 12.47
CA ARG A 24 -12.55 -0.77 11.39
C ARG A 24 -12.27 0.52 10.63
N GLN A 25 -11.03 1.00 10.65
CA GLN A 25 -10.62 2.15 9.86
C GLN A 25 -10.30 1.78 8.42
N ILE A 26 -9.99 0.51 8.15
CA ILE A 26 -9.88 -0.05 6.81
C ILE A 26 -10.80 -1.26 6.71
N THR A 27 -11.24 -1.56 5.49
CA THR A 27 -12.17 -2.68 5.27
C THR A 27 -11.41 -3.93 4.83
N ALA A 28 -11.97 -5.10 5.16
CA ALA A 28 -11.41 -6.37 4.71
C ALA A 28 -11.45 -6.47 3.19
N GLU A 29 -12.48 -5.91 2.55
CA GLU A 29 -12.59 -5.90 1.10
C GLU A 29 -11.44 -5.14 0.45
N ASP A 30 -11.12 -3.96 0.97
CA ASP A 30 -10.00 -3.17 0.44
C ASP A 30 -8.66 -3.86 0.69
N LEU A 31 -8.50 -4.51 1.81
CA LEU A 31 -7.31 -5.29 2.11
C LEU A 31 -7.16 -6.47 1.15
N TYR A 32 -8.28 -7.08 0.77
CA TYR A 32 -8.30 -8.14 -0.24
C TYR A 32 -7.87 -7.60 -1.62
N GLN A 33 -8.30 -6.38 -1.97
CA GLN A 33 -7.87 -5.74 -3.21
C GLN A 33 -6.35 -5.51 -3.22
N LEU A 34 -5.76 -5.17 -2.09
CA LEU A 34 -4.31 -5.09 -1.97
C LEU A 34 -3.65 -6.44 -2.28
N LYS A 35 -4.21 -7.52 -1.75
CA LYS A 35 -3.69 -8.87 -2.02
C LYS A 35 -3.74 -9.19 -3.51
N LEU A 36 -4.87 -8.91 -4.16
CA LEU A 36 -5.01 -9.15 -5.59
C LEU A 36 -4.01 -8.32 -6.40
N TRP A 37 -3.83 -7.06 -6.03
CA TRP A 37 -2.88 -6.19 -6.71
C TRP A 37 -1.45 -6.71 -6.58
N ARG A 38 -1.07 -7.19 -5.40
CA ARG A 38 0.24 -7.80 -5.18
C ARG A 38 0.47 -8.99 -6.09
N GLU A 39 -0.56 -9.81 -6.30
CA GLU A 39 -0.46 -11.00 -7.15
C GLU A 39 -0.27 -10.66 -8.62
N THR A 40 -0.59 -9.43 -9.04
CA THR A 40 -0.32 -8.98 -10.41
C THR A 40 1.13 -8.60 -10.64
N GLU A 41 1.96 -8.63 -9.59
CA GLU A 41 3.36 -8.23 -9.65
C GLU A 41 3.54 -6.84 -10.28
N PRO A 42 2.92 -5.80 -9.69
CA PRO A 42 2.92 -4.49 -10.30
C PRO A 42 4.31 -3.89 -10.39
N ASP A 43 4.54 -3.14 -11.47
CA ASP A 43 5.75 -2.37 -11.63
C ASP A 43 5.65 -1.07 -10.84
N SER A 44 6.79 -0.56 -10.38
CA SER A 44 6.86 0.71 -9.66
C SER A 44 7.63 1.75 -10.47
N PRO A 45 7.26 3.03 -10.35
CA PRO A 45 8.07 4.11 -10.89
C PRO A 45 9.33 4.30 -10.04
N GLU A 46 10.28 5.11 -10.53
CA GLU A 46 11.54 5.34 -9.81
C GLU A 46 11.39 6.25 -8.60
N GLY A 47 10.37 7.09 -8.58
CA GLY A 47 10.14 8.02 -7.48
C GLY A 47 9.05 7.57 -6.54
N ASP A 48 8.47 8.53 -5.84
CA ASP A 48 7.35 8.27 -4.93
C ASP A 48 6.11 7.85 -5.70
N TRP A 49 5.38 6.89 -5.14
CA TRP A 49 4.14 6.40 -5.72
C TRP A 49 3.15 6.04 -4.63
N TYR A 50 1.88 5.92 -5.03
CA TYR A 50 0.85 5.41 -4.13
C TYR A 50 -0.22 4.66 -4.92
N LYS A 51 -0.91 3.75 -4.23
CA LYS A 51 -2.06 3.02 -4.76
C LYS A 51 -3.22 3.17 -3.80
N ASP A 52 -4.35 3.68 -4.31
CA ASP A 52 -5.56 3.92 -3.54
C ASP A 52 -6.45 2.68 -3.59
N PHE A 53 -6.83 2.16 -2.42
CA PHE A 53 -7.71 0.99 -2.30
C PHE A 53 -9.10 1.37 -1.76
N GLY A 54 -9.35 2.64 -1.53
CA GLY A 54 -10.62 3.13 -1.00
C GLY A 54 -10.47 3.60 0.44
N SER A 55 -10.48 2.70 1.40
CA SER A 55 -10.33 3.07 2.80
C SER A 55 -8.89 3.40 3.19
N PHE A 56 -7.91 3.03 2.37
CA PHE A 56 -6.50 3.33 2.62
C PHE A 56 -5.71 3.39 1.32
N LYS A 57 -4.49 3.92 1.42
CA LYS A 57 -3.54 3.98 0.29
C LYS A 57 -2.22 3.39 0.74
N ILE A 58 -1.58 2.61 -0.13
CA ILE A 58 -0.21 2.15 0.10
C ILE A 58 0.73 3.11 -0.62
N CYS A 59 1.75 3.57 0.08
CA CYS A 59 2.74 4.50 -0.45
C CYS A 59 4.11 3.86 -0.44
N GLY A 60 4.93 4.21 -1.43
CA GLY A 60 6.28 3.68 -1.51
C GLY A 60 7.19 4.58 -2.33
N LYS A 61 8.44 4.19 -2.42
CA LYS A 61 9.43 4.87 -3.25
C LYS A 61 10.27 3.82 -3.96
N GLY A 62 10.39 3.95 -5.29
CA GLY A 62 11.04 2.94 -6.09
C GLY A 62 10.33 1.60 -5.92
N LYS A 63 11.07 0.53 -5.70
CA LYS A 63 10.50 -0.81 -5.57
C LYS A 63 10.07 -1.19 -4.14
N TYR A 64 10.19 -0.25 -3.19
CA TYR A 64 9.91 -0.55 -1.77
C TYR A 64 8.67 0.16 -1.26
N PRO A 65 7.64 -0.59 -0.82
CA PRO A 65 6.54 0.03 -0.08
C PRO A 65 7.06 0.55 1.26
N LYS A 66 6.61 1.72 1.69
CA LYS A 66 7.11 2.35 2.90
C LYS A 66 6.08 2.50 3.99
N THR A 67 4.87 2.90 3.62
CA THR A 67 3.83 3.21 4.60
C THR A 67 2.46 3.14 3.95
N PHE A 68 1.43 3.34 4.75
CA PHE A 68 0.09 3.49 4.24
C PHE A 68 -0.55 4.75 4.85
N LEU A 69 -1.57 5.26 4.17
CA LEU A 69 -2.34 6.41 4.60
C LEU A 69 -3.82 6.03 4.62
N LEU A 70 -4.56 6.62 5.55
CA LEU A 70 -5.99 6.43 5.63
C LEU A 70 -6.72 7.40 4.69
N THR A 71 -8.01 7.15 4.47
CA THR A 71 -8.85 8.03 3.66
C THR A 71 -8.79 9.47 4.18
N GLY A 72 -8.63 10.42 3.26
CA GLY A 72 -8.54 11.83 3.60
C GLY A 72 -7.12 12.33 3.81
N GLN A 73 -6.13 11.44 3.94
CA GLN A 73 -4.74 11.86 4.03
C GLN A 73 -4.15 12.01 2.63
N PRO A 74 -3.47 13.13 2.34
CA PRO A 74 -2.89 13.35 1.00
C PRO A 74 -1.68 12.45 0.78
N ALA A 75 -1.56 11.90 -0.42
CA ALA A 75 -0.42 11.09 -0.82
C ALA A 75 0.42 11.84 -1.83
N LYS A 76 1.72 11.55 -1.86
CA LYS A 76 2.66 12.17 -2.80
C LYS A 76 3.08 11.18 -3.86
N GLY A 77 3.44 11.71 -5.03
CA GLY A 77 4.01 10.93 -6.10
C GLY A 77 3.00 10.49 -7.13
N GLN A 78 3.38 9.49 -7.90
CA GLN A 78 2.56 8.99 -8.98
C GLN A 78 1.48 8.04 -8.46
N LYS A 79 0.25 8.27 -8.89
CA LYS A 79 -0.86 7.37 -8.59
C LYS A 79 -0.80 6.15 -9.52
N LEU A 80 -0.77 4.99 -8.91
CA LEU A 80 -0.75 3.72 -9.65
C LEU A 80 -2.15 3.17 -9.90
#